data_fb14e10d9cf112b4227596e3aa92d301
#
_entry.id   fb14e10d9cf112b4227596e3aa92d301
#
_cell.length_a   1.000
_cell.length_b   1.000
_cell.length_c   1.000
_cell.angle_alpha   90.00
_cell.angle_beta   90.00
_cell.angle_gamma   90.00
#
_symmetry.space_group_name_H-M   'P 1'
#
loop_
_entity.id
_entity.type
_entity.pdbx_description
1 polymer ?
#
loop_
_entity_poly.entity_id
_entity_poly.type
_entity_poly.pdbx_seq_one_letter_code
_entity_poly.pdbx_strand_id
1 'polypeptide(L)'
;MNIVKALIPFVLCGAFAMAAKPPAPHLVVLKDNERLVANTLPTEQQIQDVIRLRGWRGERVSAQVVAWSAVLLCKWGGRLSCSALQAENTETVLQPQCLPVHETMAHGKPVADIVGSPCWRRDVFPGRNMPMAFMVQLDIPADAAPGVYRGTLRLGAAYASGKSYRGVTPSVEVPIELVVEQGVLPPPAEWKFHLDLWQHPQSVARWHKVKPWSPEHFDAMRPYMTMLAQAGQKVITCTLLDEAWNGQTHDDFPSNIEWIKGADGTWRYDFSAFDAWVSFMMNDIGITEQISCYTMVPWHMKVRYLDEATGKYEYIKLDVNSPVWEQTWGPFLTAFRAHLLQKGWLHKTCIALDERPDHMTRAAMAMVHKYAPELRIVSAVNKPTSLTREVYDLSPIITHADTVPEDLLTERKAQGKKTTIYVCLHPQKPNTFTFSPPAEAEWLGLFVAANGLDGFLRWAYNSWNENPLQCTDFGKWPSGDCFLVYPGARSSIRFERLRDGIEDAEKIRILRERAVALGTPEARAAIDKLNAELRAIFTVARSKGNSHGEDVARARELISETTENLFRL
;
A
#
# COMPACT_ATOMS: atom_id res chain seq x y z
N MET A 1 24.85 -42.02 86.48
CA MET A 1 23.69 -41.82 85.65
C MET A 1 24.17 -41.31 84.29
N ASN A 2 24.45 -42.25 83.41
CA ASN A 2 25.07 -41.97 82.09
C ASN A 2 23.98 -41.94 81.01
N ILE A 3 23.86 -40.81 80.34
CA ILE A 3 22.96 -40.62 79.19
C ILE A 3 23.83 -40.81 77.92
N VAL A 4 23.60 -41.92 77.22
CA VAL A 4 24.20 -42.21 75.91
C VAL A 4 23.45 -41.42 74.85
N LYS A 5 24.13 -40.51 74.17
CA LYS A 5 23.62 -39.83 72.97
C LYS A 5 23.84 -40.71 71.75
N ALA A 6 22.79 -41.22 71.14
CA ALA A 6 22.82 -41.89 69.88
C ALA A 6 22.86 -40.83 68.72
N LEU A 7 23.89 -40.85 67.93
CA LEU A 7 24.03 -40.11 66.68
C LEU A 7 23.36 -40.93 65.56
N ILE A 8 22.28 -40.40 64.97
CA ILE A 8 21.66 -40.90 63.74
C ILE A 8 22.34 -40.21 62.56
N PRO A 9 22.94 -40.92 61.60
CA PRO A 9 23.48 -40.30 60.41
C PRO A 9 22.33 -39.95 59.43
N PHE A 10 22.13 -38.67 59.20
CA PHE A 10 21.28 -38.22 58.09
C PHE A 10 21.99 -38.50 56.76
N VAL A 11 21.56 -39.54 56.06
CA VAL A 11 21.95 -39.76 54.66
C VAL A 11 21.09 -38.79 53.82
N LEU A 12 21.69 -37.67 53.39
CA LEU A 12 21.11 -36.81 52.36
C LEU A 12 21.18 -37.55 51.02
N CYS A 13 20.12 -38.24 50.64
CA CYS A 13 19.91 -38.70 49.28
C CYS A 13 19.57 -37.44 48.42
N GLY A 14 20.59 -36.82 47.88
CA GLY A 14 20.46 -35.78 46.87
C GLY A 14 19.94 -36.37 45.56
N ALA A 15 18.66 -36.48 45.42
CA ALA A 15 18.05 -36.70 44.10
C ALA A 15 18.36 -35.49 43.23
N PHE A 16 19.40 -35.59 42.43
CA PHE A 16 19.57 -34.67 41.29
C PHE A 16 18.40 -34.87 40.37
N ALA A 17 17.33 -34.10 40.56
CA ALA A 17 16.31 -33.94 39.53
C ALA A 17 17.03 -33.38 38.31
N MET A 18 17.27 -34.21 37.30
CA MET A 18 17.67 -33.73 35.98
C MET A 18 16.62 -32.70 35.56
N ALA A 19 16.99 -31.44 35.54
CA ALA A 19 16.12 -30.38 35.10
C ALA A 19 15.66 -30.73 33.68
N ALA A 20 14.36 -30.97 33.53
CA ALA A 20 13.78 -31.27 32.24
C ALA A 20 14.20 -30.17 31.24
N LYS A 21 14.64 -30.60 30.07
CA LYS A 21 15.04 -29.69 28.98
C LYS A 21 13.84 -28.77 28.72
N PRO A 22 14.02 -27.42 28.74
CA PRO A 22 12.91 -26.53 28.48
C PRO A 22 12.33 -26.81 27.10
N PRO A 23 10.99 -26.71 26.92
CA PRO A 23 10.36 -26.95 25.63
C PRO A 23 10.92 -25.96 24.60
N ALA A 24 11.12 -26.41 23.38
CA ALA A 24 11.53 -25.55 22.28
C ALA A 24 10.41 -24.49 21.99
N PRO A 25 10.78 -23.29 21.54
CA PRO A 25 9.79 -22.35 21.01
C PRO A 25 9.15 -22.91 19.74
N HIS A 26 8.02 -22.37 19.37
CA HIS A 26 7.33 -22.69 18.13
C HIS A 26 7.61 -21.62 17.08
N LEU A 27 7.79 -22.05 15.84
CA LEU A 27 7.93 -21.19 14.67
C LEU A 27 7.20 -21.86 13.52
N VAL A 28 6.18 -21.22 12.97
CA VAL A 28 5.36 -21.75 11.89
C VAL A 28 5.21 -20.72 10.78
N VAL A 29 4.97 -21.17 9.56
CA VAL A 29 4.68 -20.33 8.40
C VAL A 29 3.17 -20.28 8.22
N LEU A 30 2.60 -19.09 8.09
CA LEU A 30 1.21 -18.96 7.66
C LEU A 30 1.11 -19.24 6.16
N LYS A 31 0.02 -19.89 5.75
CA LYS A 31 -0.33 -19.99 4.33
C LYS A 31 -0.53 -18.57 3.77
N ASP A 32 -0.31 -18.45 2.48
CA ASP A 32 -0.57 -17.22 1.77
C ASP A 32 -2.02 -16.75 2.04
N ASN A 33 -2.18 -15.45 2.21
CA ASN A 33 -3.47 -14.82 2.52
C ASN A 33 -4.05 -15.05 3.92
N GLU A 34 -3.39 -15.84 4.76
CA GLU A 34 -3.73 -15.93 6.18
C GLU A 34 -3.16 -14.75 6.96
N ARG A 35 -3.81 -14.41 8.06
CA ARG A 35 -3.37 -13.39 9.01
C ARG A 35 -3.42 -13.93 10.43
N LEU A 36 -2.44 -13.56 11.25
CA LEU A 36 -2.51 -13.86 12.66
C LEU A 36 -3.71 -13.13 13.29
N VAL A 37 -4.57 -13.88 13.93
CA VAL A 37 -5.58 -13.36 14.85
C VAL A 37 -4.92 -13.17 16.22
N ALA A 38 -4.97 -11.95 16.73
CA ALA A 38 -4.29 -11.58 17.96
C ALA A 38 -4.65 -12.51 19.14
N ASN A 39 -3.65 -12.83 19.93
CA ASN A 39 -3.76 -13.72 21.10
C ASN A 39 -4.31 -15.13 20.78
N THR A 40 -4.36 -15.52 19.50
CA THR A 40 -4.84 -16.82 19.07
C THR A 40 -3.73 -17.57 18.36
N LEU A 41 -3.45 -18.78 18.78
CA LEU A 41 -2.48 -19.63 18.08
C LEU A 41 -3.04 -20.05 16.72
N PRO A 42 -2.19 -20.06 15.66
CA PRO A 42 -2.63 -20.53 14.35
C PRO A 42 -3.06 -21.98 14.40
N THR A 43 -4.09 -22.33 13.64
CA THR A 43 -4.57 -23.70 13.47
C THR A 43 -3.72 -24.46 12.44
N GLU A 44 -3.75 -25.79 12.46
CA GLU A 44 -3.06 -26.63 11.47
C GLU A 44 -3.47 -26.31 10.03
N GLN A 45 -4.70 -25.87 9.81
CA GLN A 45 -5.21 -25.50 8.48
C GLN A 45 -4.57 -24.21 7.94
N GLN A 46 -4.09 -23.34 8.82
CA GLN A 46 -3.51 -22.03 8.48
C GLN A 46 -2.00 -22.07 8.30
N ILE A 47 -1.33 -23.17 8.62
CA ILE A 47 0.13 -23.27 8.62
C ILE A 47 0.68 -24.21 7.54
N GLN A 48 1.95 -24.02 7.26
CA GLN A 48 2.78 -24.87 6.40
C GLN A 48 4.19 -24.99 6.98
N ASP A 49 4.95 -26.01 6.55
CA ASP A 49 6.25 -26.36 7.15
C ASP A 49 7.46 -25.66 6.49
N VAL A 50 7.26 -25.06 5.34
CA VAL A 50 8.33 -24.45 4.53
C VAL A 50 7.88 -23.07 4.05
N ILE A 51 8.76 -22.09 4.15
CA ILE A 51 8.57 -20.79 3.47
C ILE A 51 8.86 -21.00 1.99
N ARG A 52 7.81 -21.04 1.17
CA ARG A 52 7.90 -21.14 -0.28
C ARG A 52 7.65 -19.77 -0.88
N LEU A 53 8.66 -19.25 -1.54
CA LEU A 53 8.61 -17.97 -2.26
C LEU A 53 8.86 -18.24 -3.74
N ARG A 54 8.24 -17.46 -4.59
CA ARG A 54 8.46 -17.47 -6.03
C ARG A 54 8.31 -16.05 -6.55
N GLY A 55 9.22 -15.63 -7.40
CA GLY A 55 9.15 -14.29 -7.97
C GLY A 55 10.09 -14.09 -9.14
N TRP A 56 9.83 -13.00 -9.86
CA TRP A 56 10.71 -12.54 -10.92
C TRP A 56 11.90 -11.76 -10.33
N ARG A 57 12.92 -11.59 -11.10
CA ARG A 57 14.03 -10.68 -10.81
C ARG A 57 13.48 -9.24 -10.74
N GLY A 58 13.90 -8.44 -9.77
CA GLY A 58 13.35 -7.09 -9.53
C GLY A 58 12.06 -7.05 -8.70
N GLU A 59 11.48 -8.19 -8.35
CA GLU A 59 10.25 -8.31 -7.57
C GLU A 59 10.54 -8.37 -6.07
N ARG A 60 9.61 -7.87 -5.25
CA ARG A 60 9.60 -8.11 -3.81
C ARG A 60 8.72 -9.31 -3.49
N VAL A 61 9.27 -10.27 -2.74
CA VAL A 61 8.51 -11.44 -2.27
C VAL A 61 8.47 -11.48 -0.75
N SER A 62 7.38 -11.98 -0.19
CA SER A 62 7.23 -12.05 1.27
C SER A 62 6.39 -13.23 1.73
N ALA A 63 6.64 -13.68 2.97
CA ALA A 63 5.82 -14.67 3.68
C ALA A 63 5.61 -14.25 5.13
N GLN A 64 4.48 -14.63 5.70
CA GLN A 64 4.20 -14.40 7.11
C GLN A 64 4.58 -15.62 7.94
N VAL A 65 5.21 -15.38 9.09
CA VAL A 65 5.54 -16.41 10.07
C VAL A 65 5.07 -16.01 11.45
N VAL A 66 4.75 -17.00 12.28
CA VAL A 66 4.32 -16.78 13.66
C VAL A 66 5.22 -17.56 14.60
N ALA A 67 5.62 -16.89 15.68
CA ALA A 67 6.48 -17.43 16.70
C ALA A 67 5.82 -17.31 18.07
N TRP A 68 5.93 -18.33 18.92
CA TRP A 68 5.49 -18.30 20.32
C TRP A 68 6.27 -19.29 21.18
N SER A 69 6.08 -19.22 22.50
CA SER A 69 6.66 -20.17 23.44
C SER A 69 5.67 -20.52 24.54
N ALA A 70 5.65 -21.81 24.93
CA ALA A 70 4.87 -22.28 26.08
C ALA A 70 5.45 -21.84 27.44
N VAL A 71 6.66 -21.30 27.48
CA VAL A 71 7.32 -20.79 28.67
C VAL A 71 7.66 -19.33 28.48
N LEU A 72 7.73 -18.58 29.60
CA LEU A 72 8.18 -17.19 29.57
C LEU A 72 9.65 -17.15 29.15
N LEU A 73 9.92 -16.52 28.02
CA LEU A 73 11.28 -16.24 27.59
C LEU A 73 11.85 -15.06 28.37
N CYS A 74 13.17 -15.00 28.56
CA CYS A 74 13.78 -13.97 29.39
C CYS A 74 13.64 -12.57 28.77
N LYS A 75 13.97 -11.53 29.55
CA LYS A 75 13.93 -10.11 29.16
C LYS A 75 14.66 -9.81 27.83
N TRP A 76 15.50 -10.71 27.34
CA TRP A 76 16.24 -10.64 26.10
C TRP A 76 15.60 -11.45 24.96
N GLY A 77 14.52 -12.17 25.23
CA GLY A 77 13.68 -12.86 24.24
C GLY A 77 14.39 -13.93 23.40
N GLY A 78 13.67 -14.43 22.42
CA GLY A 78 14.23 -15.18 21.30
C GLY A 78 14.74 -14.23 20.21
N ARG A 79 15.67 -14.69 19.41
CA ARG A 79 16.16 -13.98 18.23
C ARG A 79 15.74 -14.71 16.97
N LEU A 80 15.00 -14.00 16.13
CA LEU A 80 14.66 -14.47 14.79
C LEU A 80 15.74 -14.01 13.80
N SER A 81 16.25 -14.92 12.98
CA SER A 81 17.27 -14.62 11.96
C SER A 81 17.08 -15.48 10.72
N CYS A 82 17.22 -14.87 9.55
CA CYS A 82 17.31 -15.59 8.28
C CYS A 82 18.76 -15.84 7.94
N SER A 83 19.09 -17.05 7.47
CA SER A 83 20.33 -17.26 6.76
C SER A 83 20.28 -16.58 5.40
N ALA A 84 21.42 -16.33 4.79
CA ALA A 84 21.48 -16.04 3.39
C ALA A 84 20.90 -17.21 2.58
N LEU A 85 20.19 -16.90 1.47
CA LEU A 85 19.71 -17.89 0.52
C LEU A 85 20.76 -18.07 -0.58
N GLN A 86 21.06 -19.32 -0.90
CA GLN A 86 22.05 -19.71 -1.90
C GLN A 86 21.45 -20.73 -2.89
N ALA A 87 21.90 -20.70 -4.12
CA ALA A 87 21.60 -21.71 -5.12
C ALA A 87 22.90 -22.43 -5.55
N GLU A 88 22.76 -23.71 -5.92
CA GLU A 88 23.92 -24.59 -6.19
C GLU A 88 24.83 -24.11 -7.32
N ASN A 89 24.29 -23.41 -8.30
CA ASN A 89 24.97 -23.08 -9.56
C ASN A 89 25.23 -21.58 -9.76
N THR A 90 25.25 -20.80 -8.70
CA THR A 90 25.50 -19.36 -8.76
C THR A 90 26.21 -18.85 -7.52
N GLU A 91 27.03 -17.82 -7.68
CA GLU A 91 27.63 -17.08 -6.57
C GLU A 91 26.68 -16.05 -5.94
N THR A 92 25.51 -15.85 -6.54
CA THR A 92 24.50 -14.90 -6.02
C THR A 92 24.01 -15.33 -4.65
N VAL A 93 24.10 -14.43 -3.70
CA VAL A 93 23.63 -14.60 -2.32
C VAL A 93 22.51 -13.62 -2.06
N LEU A 94 21.35 -14.12 -1.63
CA LEU A 94 20.18 -13.30 -1.33
C LEU A 94 19.92 -13.25 0.17
N GLN A 95 19.71 -12.06 0.73
CA GLN A 95 19.57 -11.89 2.18
C GLN A 95 18.15 -11.43 2.53
N PRO A 96 17.26 -12.34 2.99
CA PRO A 96 15.94 -11.96 3.47
C PRO A 96 16.02 -11.11 4.73
N GLN A 97 15.05 -10.21 4.87
CA GLN A 97 14.80 -9.45 6.08
C GLN A 97 13.66 -10.08 6.88
N CYS A 98 13.74 -9.96 8.19
CA CYS A 98 12.68 -10.41 9.08
C CYS A 98 12.13 -9.19 9.83
N LEU A 99 10.91 -8.82 9.50
CA LEU A 99 10.24 -7.63 10.00
C LEU A 99 9.15 -8.02 11.00
N PRO A 100 9.12 -7.43 12.21
CA PRO A 100 8.03 -7.69 13.15
C PRO A 100 6.71 -7.13 12.60
N VAL A 101 5.62 -7.85 12.80
CA VAL A 101 4.26 -7.37 12.52
C VAL A 101 3.57 -7.08 13.84
N HIS A 102 3.27 -5.79 14.07
CA HIS A 102 2.63 -5.35 15.30
C HIS A 102 1.12 -5.28 15.13
N GLU A 103 0.42 -5.40 16.25
CA GLU A 103 -1.02 -5.29 16.32
C GLU A 103 -1.45 -3.82 16.47
N THR A 104 -2.62 -3.52 15.91
CA THR A 104 -3.40 -2.30 16.14
C THR A 104 -4.87 -2.67 16.35
N MET A 105 -5.66 -1.80 16.96
CA MET A 105 -7.09 -2.03 17.15
C MET A 105 -7.87 -1.65 15.89
N ALA A 106 -8.80 -2.51 15.51
CA ALA A 106 -9.76 -2.30 14.44
C ALA A 106 -11.14 -2.77 14.91
N HIS A 107 -12.12 -1.88 14.98
CA HIS A 107 -13.46 -2.16 15.52
C HIS A 107 -13.42 -2.86 16.89
N GLY A 108 -12.56 -2.38 17.78
CA GLY A 108 -12.40 -2.92 19.13
C GLY A 108 -11.70 -4.29 19.21
N LYS A 109 -11.13 -4.79 18.10
CA LYS A 109 -10.40 -6.06 18.05
C LYS A 109 -8.94 -5.81 17.64
N PRO A 110 -7.96 -6.46 18.27
CA PRO A 110 -6.57 -6.36 17.85
C PRO A 110 -6.36 -7.13 16.54
N VAL A 111 -5.62 -6.51 15.62
CA VAL A 111 -5.29 -7.05 14.30
C VAL A 111 -3.80 -6.85 14.03
N ALA A 112 -3.09 -7.90 13.63
CA ALA A 112 -1.71 -7.82 13.19
C ALA A 112 -1.66 -7.20 11.80
N ASP A 113 -1.24 -5.93 11.69
CA ASP A 113 -1.22 -5.19 10.43
C ASP A 113 0.04 -4.34 10.22
N ILE A 114 0.65 -3.80 11.30
CA ILE A 114 1.77 -2.87 11.20
C ILE A 114 3.06 -3.62 10.92
N VAL A 115 3.59 -3.52 9.71
CA VAL A 115 4.90 -4.06 9.37
C VAL A 115 5.98 -3.09 9.86
N GLY A 116 6.77 -3.54 10.84
CA GLY A 116 7.81 -2.75 11.48
C GLY A 116 9.02 -2.51 10.58
N SER A 117 9.88 -1.58 10.99
CA SER A 117 11.15 -1.34 10.33
C SER A 117 12.19 -2.38 10.76
N PRO A 118 13.19 -2.69 9.91
CA PRO A 118 14.28 -3.62 10.24
C PRO A 118 15.11 -3.20 11.46
N CYS A 119 15.07 -1.91 11.83
CA CYS A 119 15.79 -1.34 12.97
C CYS A 119 15.09 -1.58 14.31
N TRP A 120 13.86 -2.08 14.32
CA TRP A 120 13.16 -2.41 15.54
C TRP A 120 13.65 -3.72 16.10
N ARG A 121 13.76 -3.76 17.43
CA ARG A 121 14.36 -4.85 18.20
C ARG A 121 13.93 -6.21 17.65
N ARG A 122 14.90 -6.99 17.24
CA ARG A 122 14.76 -8.40 16.86
C ARG A 122 14.36 -9.31 18.05
N ASP A 123 13.98 -8.69 19.17
CA ASP A 123 13.69 -9.36 20.42
C ASP A 123 12.21 -9.79 20.41
N VAL A 124 12.03 -11.07 20.42
CA VAL A 124 10.73 -11.74 20.37
C VAL A 124 10.29 -12.07 21.78
N PHE A 125 9.08 -11.79 22.10
CA PHE A 125 8.20 -12.37 23.13
C PHE A 125 7.92 -11.55 24.37
N PRO A 126 6.66 -11.10 24.46
CA PRO A 126 6.17 -10.49 25.69
C PRO A 126 5.62 -11.48 26.69
N GLY A 127 5.16 -12.70 26.31
CA GLY A 127 4.45 -13.55 27.23
C GLY A 127 4.40 -15.04 26.87
N ARG A 128 3.94 -15.84 27.84
CA ARG A 128 3.69 -17.27 27.67
C ARG A 128 2.50 -17.47 26.74
N ASN A 129 2.67 -18.29 25.69
CA ASN A 129 1.66 -18.59 24.67
C ASN A 129 1.09 -17.34 23.98
N MET A 130 1.85 -16.24 23.90
CA MET A 130 1.48 -15.07 23.11
C MET A 130 2.14 -15.16 21.74
N PRO A 131 1.40 -15.40 20.67
CA PRO A 131 1.96 -15.48 19.33
C PRO A 131 2.35 -14.07 18.84
N MET A 132 3.45 -13.99 18.10
CA MET A 132 3.90 -12.78 17.40
C MET A 132 4.07 -13.10 15.93
N ALA A 133 3.56 -12.22 15.09
CA ALA A 133 3.72 -12.32 13.64
C ALA A 133 4.99 -11.59 13.17
N PHE A 134 5.59 -12.12 12.12
CA PHE A 134 6.70 -11.51 11.39
C PHE A 134 6.47 -11.66 9.90
N MET A 135 7.02 -10.76 9.13
CA MET A 135 7.12 -10.84 7.68
C MET A 135 8.57 -11.14 7.30
N VAL A 136 8.79 -12.27 6.63
CA VAL A 136 10.05 -12.56 5.93
C VAL A 136 9.93 -11.95 4.55
N GLN A 137 10.77 -11.00 4.21
CA GLN A 137 10.70 -10.22 2.98
C GLN A 137 12.04 -10.18 2.27
N LEU A 138 12.02 -10.21 0.95
CA LEU A 138 13.20 -10.12 0.11
C LEU A 138 12.89 -9.34 -1.17
N ASP A 139 13.72 -8.35 -1.48
CA ASP A 139 13.78 -7.74 -2.80
C ASP A 139 14.74 -8.59 -3.67
N ILE A 140 14.23 -9.23 -4.71
CA ILE A 140 15.05 -10.04 -5.63
C ILE A 140 15.80 -9.08 -6.56
N PRO A 141 17.14 -9.07 -6.58
CA PRO A 141 17.89 -8.21 -7.48
C PRO A 141 17.54 -8.48 -8.95
N ALA A 142 17.52 -7.44 -9.78
CA ALA A 142 17.23 -7.57 -11.21
C ALA A 142 18.28 -8.41 -11.98
N ASP A 143 19.48 -8.51 -11.44
CA ASP A 143 20.61 -9.28 -11.95
C ASP A 143 20.77 -10.66 -11.27
N ALA A 144 19.86 -11.04 -10.36
CA ALA A 144 19.91 -12.36 -9.74
C ALA A 144 19.82 -13.48 -10.80
N ALA A 145 20.59 -14.53 -10.63
CA ALA A 145 20.49 -15.69 -11.51
C ALA A 145 19.17 -16.44 -11.28
N PRO A 146 18.42 -16.82 -12.31
CA PRO A 146 17.26 -17.69 -12.15
C PRO A 146 17.65 -19.05 -11.56
N GLY A 147 16.80 -19.59 -10.68
CA GLY A 147 17.08 -20.86 -10.01
C GLY A 147 16.38 -21.00 -8.66
N VAL A 148 16.70 -22.08 -7.98
CA VAL A 148 16.15 -22.39 -6.66
C VAL A 148 17.18 -22.06 -5.58
N TYR A 149 16.84 -21.07 -4.75
CA TYR A 149 17.66 -20.62 -3.64
C TYR A 149 17.10 -21.20 -2.34
N ARG A 150 17.99 -21.69 -1.48
CA ARG A 150 17.62 -22.30 -0.20
C ARG A 150 18.32 -21.65 0.97
N GLY A 151 17.64 -21.62 2.10
CA GLY A 151 18.12 -21.14 3.36
C GLY A 151 17.21 -21.53 4.51
N THR A 152 17.39 -20.87 5.65
CA THR A 152 16.69 -21.24 6.87
C THR A 152 16.31 -20.01 7.68
N LEU A 153 15.08 -19.96 8.16
CA LEU A 153 14.65 -19.06 9.21
C LEU A 153 14.85 -19.77 10.55
N ARG A 154 15.60 -19.15 11.47
CA ARG A 154 15.90 -19.70 12.77
C ARG A 154 15.40 -18.82 13.90
N LEU A 155 14.68 -19.41 14.84
CA LEU A 155 14.34 -18.83 16.11
C LEU A 155 15.20 -19.45 17.21
N GLY A 156 16.17 -18.69 17.72
CA GLY A 156 16.93 -19.05 18.92
C GLY A 156 16.28 -18.49 20.16
N ALA A 157 16.09 -19.31 21.21
CA ALA A 157 15.44 -18.90 22.44
C ALA A 157 16.41 -18.71 23.59
N ALA A 158 16.24 -17.62 24.36
CA ALA A 158 16.88 -17.40 25.66
C ALA A 158 15.80 -17.40 26.75
N TYR A 159 16.03 -18.07 27.87
CA TYR A 159 15.03 -18.25 28.92
C TYR A 159 15.23 -17.33 30.13
N ALA A 160 14.10 -16.91 30.74
CA ALA A 160 14.06 -15.95 31.85
C ALA A 160 14.53 -16.51 33.21
N SER A 161 14.67 -17.81 33.38
CA SER A 161 15.12 -18.37 34.65
C SER A 161 16.61 -18.12 34.81
N GLY A 162 17.04 -17.34 35.80
CA GLY A 162 18.43 -17.01 36.13
C GLY A 162 19.37 -18.19 36.42
N LYS A 163 18.98 -19.42 36.08
CA LYS A 163 19.81 -20.59 35.99
C LYS A 163 20.42 -20.59 34.59
N SER A 164 21.72 -20.28 34.52
CA SER A 164 22.49 -20.51 33.31
C SER A 164 22.34 -21.97 32.90
N TYR A 165 21.53 -22.23 31.87
CA TYR A 165 21.56 -23.52 31.21
C TYR A 165 22.93 -23.62 30.51
N ARG A 166 23.88 -24.31 31.13
CA ARG A 166 25.07 -24.78 30.46
C ARG A 166 24.66 -25.86 29.48
N GLY A 167 24.28 -25.45 28.27
CA GLY A 167 23.84 -26.38 27.24
C GLY A 167 23.15 -25.64 26.10
N VAL A 168 22.97 -26.34 24.99
CA VAL A 168 22.39 -25.85 23.73
C VAL A 168 21.08 -25.07 23.98
N THR A 169 21.07 -23.80 23.64
CA THR A 169 19.83 -23.00 23.61
C THR A 169 18.87 -23.65 22.62
N PRO A 170 17.65 -24.05 23.05
CA PRO A 170 16.70 -24.64 22.11
C PRO A 170 16.43 -23.67 20.97
N SER A 171 16.54 -24.16 19.75
CA SER A 171 16.20 -23.42 18.56
C SER A 171 15.23 -24.23 17.70
N VAL A 172 14.41 -23.56 16.95
CA VAL A 172 13.56 -24.13 15.91
C VAL A 172 13.91 -23.47 14.59
N GLU A 173 13.86 -24.24 13.53
CA GLU A 173 14.20 -23.80 12.18
C GLU A 173 13.09 -24.17 11.22
N VAL A 174 12.86 -23.28 10.25
CA VAL A 174 11.95 -23.47 9.14
C VAL A 174 12.73 -23.26 7.84
N PRO A 175 12.68 -24.22 6.91
CA PRO A 175 13.34 -24.05 5.60
C PRO A 175 12.73 -22.90 4.81
N ILE A 176 13.56 -22.23 4.03
CA ILE A 176 13.17 -21.24 3.03
C ILE A 176 13.57 -21.79 1.67
N GLU A 177 12.62 -21.82 0.74
CA GLU A 177 12.86 -22.11 -0.66
C GLU A 177 12.30 -20.95 -1.50
N LEU A 178 13.17 -20.32 -2.30
CA LEU A 178 12.82 -19.26 -3.23
C LEU A 178 13.11 -19.73 -4.65
N VAL A 179 12.11 -19.70 -5.52
CA VAL A 179 12.26 -19.87 -6.97
C VAL A 179 12.37 -18.50 -7.61
N VAL A 180 13.55 -18.16 -8.15
CA VAL A 180 13.77 -16.98 -8.96
C VAL A 180 13.50 -17.35 -10.42
N GLU A 181 12.49 -16.77 -11.02
CA GLU A 181 12.04 -17.05 -12.39
C GLU A 181 12.83 -16.24 -13.42
N GLN A 182 12.64 -16.58 -14.71
CA GLN A 182 13.36 -15.97 -15.84
C GLN A 182 12.97 -14.50 -16.11
N GLY A 183 11.75 -14.09 -15.73
CA GLY A 183 11.25 -12.75 -15.95
C GLY A 183 12.06 -11.68 -15.18
N VAL A 184 12.02 -10.45 -15.70
CA VAL A 184 12.56 -9.27 -15.02
C VAL A 184 11.45 -8.25 -14.88
N LEU A 185 11.17 -7.85 -13.67
CA LEU A 185 10.29 -6.73 -13.38
C LEU A 185 11.13 -5.44 -13.42
N PRO A 186 10.77 -4.45 -14.24
CA PRO A 186 11.50 -3.19 -14.28
C PRO A 186 11.34 -2.41 -12.96
N PRO A 187 12.16 -1.39 -12.72
CA PRO A 187 11.98 -0.51 -11.57
C PRO A 187 10.58 0.11 -11.50
N PRO A 188 10.01 0.34 -10.31
CA PRO A 188 8.63 0.84 -10.12
C PRO A 188 8.31 2.13 -10.88
N ALA A 189 9.29 3.00 -11.11
CA ALA A 189 9.12 4.20 -11.93
C ALA A 189 8.73 3.90 -13.38
N GLU A 190 9.11 2.74 -13.92
CA GLU A 190 8.83 2.31 -15.29
C GLU A 190 7.54 1.50 -15.43
N TRP A 191 6.92 1.08 -14.33
CA TRP A 191 5.66 0.37 -14.34
C TRP A 191 4.57 1.19 -15.05
N LYS A 192 3.64 0.50 -15.71
CA LYS A 192 2.53 1.13 -16.43
C LYS A 192 1.24 1.14 -15.64
N PHE A 193 1.18 0.39 -14.55
CA PHE A 193 0.05 0.42 -13.63
C PHE A 193 -0.14 1.83 -13.06
N HIS A 194 -1.29 2.42 -13.30
CA HIS A 194 -1.61 3.78 -12.87
C HIS A 194 -2.11 3.77 -11.42
N LEU A 195 -1.17 3.78 -10.47
CA LEU A 195 -1.47 3.86 -9.05
C LEU A 195 -1.72 5.31 -8.64
N ASP A 196 -2.88 5.57 -8.03
CA ASP A 196 -3.27 6.87 -7.46
C ASP A 196 -3.72 6.72 -5.99
N LEU A 197 -2.78 6.72 -5.07
CA LEU A 197 -3.04 6.80 -3.64
C LEU A 197 -2.87 8.25 -3.19
N TRP A 198 -3.95 8.90 -2.72
CA TRP A 198 -3.90 10.31 -2.35
C TRP A 198 -3.05 10.54 -1.11
N GLN A 199 -2.13 11.47 -1.21
CA GLN A 199 -1.19 11.80 -0.15
C GLN A 199 -1.76 12.89 0.77
N HIS A 200 -1.50 12.75 2.08
CA HIS A 200 -1.94 13.67 3.15
C HIS A 200 -0.72 14.21 3.91
N PRO A 201 -0.05 15.25 3.39
CA PRO A 201 1.15 15.83 4.01
C PRO A 201 0.93 16.34 5.43
N GLN A 202 -0.27 16.85 5.73
CA GLN A 202 -0.60 17.44 7.03
C GLN A 202 -0.51 16.45 8.19
N SER A 203 -0.91 15.19 7.95
CA SER A 203 -0.76 14.12 8.94
C SER A 203 0.71 13.89 9.33
N VAL A 204 1.62 14.00 8.36
CA VAL A 204 3.06 13.89 8.61
C VAL A 204 3.57 15.07 9.44
N ALA A 205 3.16 16.30 9.07
CA ALA A 205 3.54 17.51 9.82
C ALA A 205 3.09 17.42 11.29
N ARG A 206 1.84 17.04 11.53
CA ARG A 206 1.30 16.85 12.88
C ARG A 206 2.06 15.77 13.66
N TRP A 207 2.24 14.60 13.07
CA TRP A 207 2.89 13.49 13.75
C TRP A 207 4.32 13.80 14.15
N HIS A 208 5.09 14.42 13.25
CA HIS A 208 6.48 14.78 13.49
C HIS A 208 6.64 16.13 14.19
N LYS A 209 5.54 16.85 14.44
CA LYS A 209 5.52 18.17 15.10
C LYS A 209 6.42 19.19 14.39
N VAL A 210 6.35 19.20 13.08
CA VAL A 210 7.10 20.12 12.22
C VAL A 210 6.16 21.11 11.52
N LYS A 211 6.69 22.27 11.16
CA LYS A 211 5.90 23.28 10.43
C LYS A 211 5.61 22.78 9.00
N PRO A 212 4.34 22.80 8.55
CA PRO A 212 4.04 22.46 7.15
C PRO A 212 4.91 23.24 6.16
N TRP A 213 5.39 22.50 5.14
CA TRP A 213 6.21 23.01 4.05
C TRP A 213 7.61 23.53 4.46
N SER A 214 8.06 23.26 5.69
CA SER A 214 9.44 23.52 6.10
C SER A 214 10.39 22.42 5.59
N PRO A 215 11.72 22.66 5.57
CA PRO A 215 12.70 21.62 5.24
C PRO A 215 12.53 20.36 6.09
N GLU A 216 12.28 20.52 7.39
CA GLU A 216 12.05 19.41 8.34
C GLU A 216 10.79 18.60 7.98
N HIS A 217 9.77 19.27 7.42
CA HIS A 217 8.56 18.57 6.96
C HIS A 217 8.87 17.72 5.72
N PHE A 218 9.61 18.23 4.75
CA PHE A 218 10.03 17.47 3.58
C PHE A 218 10.93 16.28 3.96
N ASP A 219 11.85 16.47 4.90
CA ASP A 219 12.67 15.37 5.43
C ASP A 219 11.82 14.31 6.12
N ALA A 220 10.82 14.71 6.90
CA ALA A 220 9.88 13.80 7.55
C ALA A 220 8.99 13.05 6.54
N MET A 221 8.60 13.68 5.43
CA MET A 221 7.79 13.06 4.37
C MET A 221 8.58 12.09 3.50
N ARG A 222 9.86 12.32 3.29
CA ARG A 222 10.72 11.56 2.36
C ARG A 222 10.58 10.04 2.48
N PRO A 223 10.69 9.41 3.65
CA PRO A 223 10.60 7.95 3.75
C PRO A 223 9.23 7.40 3.37
N TYR A 224 8.14 8.11 3.63
CA TYR A 224 6.79 7.69 3.26
C TYR A 224 6.56 7.81 1.75
N MET A 225 6.98 8.92 1.16
CA MET A 225 6.81 9.15 -0.29
C MET A 225 7.75 8.26 -1.11
N THR A 226 8.94 7.94 -0.59
CA THR A 226 9.82 6.92 -1.19
C THR A 226 9.17 5.53 -1.18
N MET A 227 8.54 5.13 -0.06
CA MET A 227 7.80 3.86 0.04
C MET A 227 6.65 3.83 -0.98
N LEU A 228 5.95 4.94 -1.15
CA LEU A 228 4.87 5.10 -2.13
C LEU A 228 5.39 5.00 -3.58
N ALA A 229 6.49 5.67 -3.90
CA ALA A 229 7.14 5.57 -5.21
C ALA A 229 7.59 4.14 -5.53
N GLN A 230 8.11 3.41 -4.53
CA GLN A 230 8.49 2.01 -4.65
C GLN A 230 7.31 1.06 -4.87
N ALA A 231 6.08 1.49 -4.64
CA ALA A 231 4.86 0.78 -5.00
C ALA A 231 4.32 1.18 -6.39
N GLY A 232 5.03 2.04 -7.13
CA GLY A 232 4.67 2.43 -8.49
C GLY A 232 3.69 3.59 -8.59
N GLN A 233 3.57 4.46 -7.56
CA GLN A 233 2.72 5.66 -7.60
C GLN A 233 3.01 6.53 -8.81
N LYS A 234 1.94 7.03 -9.46
CA LYS A 234 2.02 7.87 -10.67
C LYS A 234 1.53 9.29 -10.46
N VAL A 235 0.73 9.53 -9.43
CA VAL A 235 -0.05 10.76 -9.26
C VAL A 235 0.39 11.51 -8.02
N ILE A 236 0.58 12.82 -8.17
CA ILE A 236 0.79 13.78 -7.08
C ILE A 236 -0.56 14.40 -6.74
N THR A 237 -1.03 14.23 -5.50
CA THR A 237 -2.28 14.83 -5.02
C THR A 237 -2.02 16.25 -4.54
N CYS A 238 -2.70 17.23 -5.13
CA CYS A 238 -2.68 18.64 -4.74
C CYS A 238 -4.09 19.14 -4.44
N THR A 239 -4.20 20.21 -3.66
CA THR A 239 -5.46 20.89 -3.38
C THR A 239 -5.44 22.33 -3.90
N LEU A 240 -6.50 22.73 -4.62
CA LEU A 240 -6.71 24.09 -5.10
C LEU A 240 -7.37 24.96 -4.03
N LEU A 241 -8.09 24.33 -3.10
CA LEU A 241 -8.90 24.93 -2.05
C LEU A 241 -8.63 24.23 -0.73
N ASP A 242 -8.89 24.92 0.38
CA ASP A 242 -8.92 24.32 1.69
C ASP A 242 -10.14 23.38 1.82
N GLU A 243 -10.00 22.35 2.65
CA GLU A 243 -11.05 21.39 2.95
C GLU A 243 -11.77 20.84 1.70
N ALA A 244 -11.01 20.49 0.65
CA ALA A 244 -11.55 19.96 -0.61
C ALA A 244 -12.55 18.80 -0.40
N TRP A 245 -12.37 18.03 0.68
CA TRP A 245 -13.19 16.89 1.08
C TRP A 245 -14.06 17.15 2.32
N ASN A 246 -14.23 18.41 2.73
CA ASN A 246 -15.17 18.86 3.77
C ASN A 246 -15.01 18.12 5.11
N GLY A 247 -13.80 18.09 5.67
CA GLY A 247 -13.51 17.51 6.99
C GLY A 247 -13.59 15.97 7.04
N GLN A 248 -13.31 15.28 5.95
CA GLN A 248 -13.20 13.81 5.94
C GLN A 248 -11.90 13.30 6.54
N THR A 249 -10.93 14.17 6.77
CA THR A 249 -9.62 13.87 7.35
C THR A 249 -9.56 14.28 8.82
N HIS A 250 -8.65 13.68 9.59
CA HIS A 250 -8.41 14.08 10.99
C HIS A 250 -7.74 15.44 11.07
N ASP A 251 -6.77 15.67 10.19
CA ASP A 251 -6.08 16.96 10.09
C ASP A 251 -6.84 17.89 9.15
N ASP A 252 -6.82 19.18 9.44
CA ASP A 252 -7.25 20.19 8.48
C ASP A 252 -6.45 20.03 7.19
N PHE A 253 -7.12 20.17 6.05
CA PHE A 253 -6.50 20.03 4.75
C PHE A 253 -6.44 21.40 4.03
N PRO A 254 -5.41 22.23 4.30
CA PRO A 254 -5.30 23.54 3.69
C PRO A 254 -5.04 23.42 2.19
N SER A 255 -5.38 24.48 1.47
CA SER A 255 -5.02 24.61 0.06
C SER A 255 -3.50 24.60 -0.13
N ASN A 256 -3.03 24.03 -1.24
CA ASN A 256 -1.66 24.22 -1.70
C ASN A 256 -1.44 25.61 -2.34
N ILE A 257 -2.53 26.36 -2.57
CA ILE A 257 -2.51 27.68 -3.21
C ILE A 257 -3.22 28.68 -2.30
N GLU A 258 -2.55 29.77 -1.92
CA GLU A 258 -3.18 30.84 -1.17
C GLU A 258 -3.92 31.78 -2.12
N TRP A 259 -5.22 31.97 -1.90
CA TRP A 259 -6.07 32.88 -2.65
C TRP A 259 -6.08 34.23 -1.94
N ILE A 260 -5.72 35.30 -2.65
CA ILE A 260 -5.59 36.64 -2.07
C ILE A 260 -6.41 37.62 -2.91
N LYS A 261 -7.29 38.37 -2.26
CA LYS A 261 -8.03 39.46 -2.86
C LYS A 261 -7.40 40.78 -2.44
N GLY A 262 -6.79 41.47 -3.38
CA GLY A 262 -6.18 42.79 -3.15
C GLY A 262 -7.19 43.84 -2.70
N ALA A 263 -6.72 44.91 -2.05
CA ALA A 263 -7.56 46.04 -1.65
C ALA A 263 -8.24 46.76 -2.85
N ASP A 264 -7.68 46.63 -4.04
CA ASP A 264 -8.24 47.09 -5.31
C ASP A 264 -9.24 46.12 -5.93
N GLY A 265 -9.53 44.98 -5.28
CA GLY A 265 -10.43 43.94 -5.74
C GLY A 265 -9.80 42.94 -6.72
N THR A 266 -8.54 43.07 -7.09
CA THR A 266 -7.84 42.11 -7.97
C THR A 266 -7.48 40.82 -7.27
N TRP A 267 -7.44 39.72 -8.03
CA TRP A 267 -7.04 38.42 -7.52
C TRP A 267 -5.53 38.18 -7.69
N ARG A 268 -4.90 37.68 -6.65
CA ARG A 268 -3.54 37.13 -6.66
C ARG A 268 -3.53 35.74 -6.03
N TYR A 269 -2.57 34.93 -6.45
CA TYR A 269 -2.45 33.53 -6.01
C TYR A 269 -0.99 33.26 -5.63
N ASP A 270 -0.76 32.79 -4.42
CA ASP A 270 0.57 32.33 -4.01
C ASP A 270 0.66 30.80 -4.21
N PHE A 271 1.51 30.41 -5.14
CA PHE A 271 1.77 29.02 -5.51
C PHE A 271 2.95 28.40 -4.75
N SER A 272 3.53 29.07 -3.75
CA SER A 272 4.77 28.63 -3.10
C SER A 272 4.69 27.22 -2.50
N ALA A 273 3.60 26.90 -1.79
CA ALA A 273 3.40 25.57 -1.21
C ALA A 273 3.14 24.51 -2.28
N PHE A 274 2.40 24.85 -3.34
CA PHE A 274 2.17 23.99 -4.50
C PHE A 274 3.49 23.64 -5.19
N ASP A 275 4.30 24.66 -5.46
CA ASP A 275 5.61 24.50 -6.12
C ASP A 275 6.57 23.65 -5.31
N ALA A 276 6.67 23.91 -4.01
CA ALA A 276 7.54 23.17 -3.11
C ALA A 276 7.13 21.69 -3.06
N TRP A 277 5.83 21.42 -2.93
CA TRP A 277 5.29 20.05 -2.89
C TRP A 277 5.50 19.30 -4.20
N VAL A 278 5.12 19.88 -5.33
CA VAL A 278 5.28 19.24 -6.64
C VAL A 278 6.75 19.02 -6.98
N SER A 279 7.62 20.01 -6.69
CA SER A 279 9.05 19.88 -6.92
C SER A 279 9.67 18.77 -6.08
N PHE A 280 9.31 18.66 -4.80
CA PHE A 280 9.76 17.59 -3.94
C PHE A 280 9.33 16.21 -4.47
N MET A 281 8.05 16.05 -4.82
CA MET A 281 7.55 14.77 -5.34
C MET A 281 8.19 14.38 -6.66
N MET A 282 8.44 15.33 -7.55
CA MET A 282 9.05 15.06 -8.85
C MET A 282 10.55 14.84 -8.78
N ASN A 283 11.28 15.74 -8.10
CA ASN A 283 12.74 15.79 -8.17
C ASN A 283 13.41 14.91 -7.12
N ASP A 284 12.84 14.84 -5.92
CA ASP A 284 13.45 14.11 -4.80
C ASP A 284 12.89 12.69 -4.67
N ILE A 285 11.61 12.50 -5.00
CA ILE A 285 10.92 11.21 -4.84
C ILE A 285 10.81 10.44 -6.16
N GLY A 286 10.71 11.16 -7.30
CA GLY A 286 10.65 10.55 -8.63
C GLY A 286 9.22 10.23 -9.11
N ILE A 287 8.17 10.78 -8.49
CA ILE A 287 6.78 10.66 -8.97
C ILE A 287 6.53 11.83 -9.94
N THR A 288 6.48 11.55 -11.25
CA THR A 288 6.56 12.59 -12.27
C THR A 288 5.47 12.57 -13.33
N GLU A 289 4.53 11.62 -13.28
CA GLU A 289 3.63 11.36 -14.41
C GLU A 289 2.41 12.29 -14.43
N GLN A 290 1.75 12.50 -13.29
CA GLN A 290 0.51 13.28 -13.20
C GLN A 290 0.45 14.11 -11.92
N ILE A 291 -0.13 15.32 -12.02
CA ILE A 291 -0.49 16.20 -10.91
C ILE A 291 -2.01 16.34 -10.91
N SER A 292 -2.68 15.79 -9.90
CA SER A 292 -4.14 15.85 -9.74
C SER A 292 -4.52 16.92 -8.72
N CYS A 293 -5.20 17.97 -9.19
CA CYS A 293 -5.53 19.15 -8.40
C CYS A 293 -7.00 19.15 -7.97
N TYR A 294 -7.27 18.85 -6.72
CA TYR A 294 -8.59 18.84 -6.09
C TYR A 294 -8.93 20.22 -5.53
N THR A 295 -10.06 20.83 -5.76
CA THR A 295 -11.09 20.55 -6.73
C THR A 295 -11.83 21.83 -7.08
N MET A 296 -12.32 21.95 -8.29
CA MET A 296 -13.19 23.07 -8.66
C MET A 296 -14.58 22.98 -8.05
N VAL A 297 -15.00 21.79 -7.62
CA VAL A 297 -16.33 21.49 -7.08
C VAL A 297 -16.20 20.89 -5.67
N PRO A 298 -15.76 21.65 -4.66
CA PRO A 298 -15.60 21.13 -3.30
C PRO A 298 -16.94 20.73 -2.69
N TRP A 299 -16.91 19.81 -1.73
CA TRP A 299 -18.14 19.33 -1.09
C TRP A 299 -18.93 20.43 -0.37
N HIS A 300 -18.23 21.41 0.23
CA HIS A 300 -18.87 22.55 0.92
C HIS A 300 -19.21 23.72 -0.01
N MET A 301 -18.86 23.65 -1.32
CA MET A 301 -19.11 24.68 -2.32
C MET A 301 -18.70 26.10 -1.87
N LYS A 302 -17.48 26.24 -1.35
CA LYS A 302 -16.90 27.52 -0.89
C LYS A 302 -15.42 27.61 -1.27
N VAL A 303 -14.96 28.85 -1.49
CA VAL A 303 -13.56 29.19 -1.64
C VAL A 303 -13.16 30.12 -0.52
N ARG A 304 -12.15 29.74 0.25
CA ARG A 304 -11.53 30.60 1.26
C ARG A 304 -10.48 31.50 0.59
N TYR A 305 -10.41 32.75 0.99
CA TYR A 305 -9.41 33.69 0.52
C TYR A 305 -9.02 34.69 1.61
N LEU A 306 -7.79 35.21 1.53
CA LEU A 306 -7.33 36.32 2.36
C LEU A 306 -7.79 37.65 1.73
N ASP A 307 -8.61 38.44 2.43
CA ASP A 307 -8.94 39.82 2.03
C ASP A 307 -7.87 40.78 2.58
N GLU A 308 -7.03 41.33 1.70
CA GLU A 308 -5.98 42.24 2.13
C GLU A 308 -6.50 43.56 2.70
N ALA A 309 -7.69 44.02 2.29
CA ALA A 309 -8.27 45.23 2.83
C ALA A 309 -8.62 45.10 4.31
N THR A 310 -8.99 43.91 4.74
CA THR A 310 -9.39 43.63 6.14
C THR A 310 -8.35 42.83 6.92
N GLY A 311 -7.40 42.19 6.23
CA GLY A 311 -6.44 41.23 6.82
C GLY A 311 -7.08 39.95 7.35
N LYS A 312 -8.30 39.62 6.94
CA LYS A 312 -9.07 38.46 7.42
C LYS A 312 -9.33 37.46 6.30
N TYR A 313 -9.53 36.20 6.71
CA TYR A 313 -10.03 35.18 5.79
C TYR A 313 -11.55 35.29 5.64
N GLU A 314 -11.96 35.28 4.38
CA GLU A 314 -13.35 35.35 3.95
C GLU A 314 -13.69 34.16 3.04
N TYR A 315 -14.97 33.96 2.74
CA TYR A 315 -15.44 32.85 1.92
C TYR A 315 -16.33 33.33 0.77
N ILE A 316 -16.08 32.83 -0.44
CA ILE A 316 -17.02 32.92 -1.57
C ILE A 316 -17.85 31.65 -1.60
N LYS A 317 -19.16 31.78 -1.60
CA LYS A 317 -20.07 30.65 -1.88
C LYS A 317 -20.14 30.43 -3.38
N LEU A 318 -19.82 29.22 -3.82
CA LEU A 318 -19.88 28.80 -5.21
C LEU A 318 -21.29 28.36 -5.60
N ASP A 319 -21.72 28.76 -6.78
CA ASP A 319 -22.90 28.26 -7.46
C ASP A 319 -22.61 28.14 -8.95
N VAL A 320 -22.63 26.89 -9.46
CA VAL A 320 -22.32 26.58 -10.87
C VAL A 320 -23.26 27.25 -11.89
N ASN A 321 -24.41 27.71 -11.46
CA ASN A 321 -25.43 28.37 -12.29
C ASN A 321 -25.39 29.90 -12.18
N SER A 322 -24.40 30.48 -11.49
CA SER A 322 -24.34 31.91 -11.24
C SER A 322 -23.08 32.55 -11.83
N PRO A 323 -23.09 33.89 -12.05
CA PRO A 323 -21.90 34.63 -12.48
C PRO A 323 -20.71 34.47 -11.53
N VAL A 324 -20.93 34.22 -10.25
CA VAL A 324 -19.87 34.00 -9.24
C VAL A 324 -18.97 32.83 -9.63
N TRP A 325 -19.52 31.80 -10.27
CA TRP A 325 -18.75 30.64 -10.74
C TRP A 325 -17.63 31.07 -11.70
N GLU A 326 -17.98 31.80 -12.75
CA GLU A 326 -17.00 32.27 -13.73
C GLU A 326 -16.07 33.35 -13.15
N GLN A 327 -16.61 34.29 -12.35
CA GLN A 327 -15.83 35.35 -11.71
C GLN A 327 -14.78 34.80 -10.74
N THR A 328 -15.02 33.63 -10.16
CA THR A 328 -14.06 32.94 -9.27
C THR A 328 -13.05 32.14 -10.07
N TRP A 329 -13.53 31.25 -10.96
CA TRP A 329 -12.65 30.28 -11.63
C TRP A 329 -11.93 30.83 -12.86
N GLY A 330 -12.49 31.80 -13.57
CA GLY A 330 -11.89 32.36 -14.78
C GLY A 330 -10.52 32.99 -14.52
N PRO A 331 -10.41 33.96 -13.60
CA PRO A 331 -9.12 34.56 -13.22
C PRO A 331 -8.12 33.53 -12.68
N PHE A 332 -8.60 32.60 -11.82
CA PHE A 332 -7.75 31.54 -11.28
C PHE A 332 -7.16 30.65 -12.37
N LEU A 333 -8.00 30.08 -13.22
CA LEU A 333 -7.54 29.16 -14.28
C LEU A 333 -6.58 29.86 -15.24
N THR A 334 -6.81 31.15 -15.54
CA THR A 334 -5.90 31.95 -16.38
C THR A 334 -4.53 32.08 -15.73
N ALA A 335 -4.48 32.45 -14.44
CA ALA A 335 -3.25 32.59 -13.68
C ALA A 335 -2.54 31.24 -13.48
N PHE A 336 -3.30 30.21 -13.12
CA PHE A 336 -2.78 28.86 -12.88
C PHE A 336 -2.19 28.24 -14.16
N ARG A 337 -2.89 28.39 -15.30
CA ARG A 337 -2.37 27.98 -16.61
C ARG A 337 -1.02 28.65 -16.93
N ALA A 338 -0.93 29.97 -16.75
CA ALA A 338 0.32 30.72 -17.00
C ALA A 338 1.45 30.21 -16.07
N HIS A 339 1.16 30.02 -14.79
CA HIS A 339 2.10 29.48 -13.81
C HIS A 339 2.60 28.07 -14.20
N LEU A 340 1.68 27.15 -14.51
CA LEU A 340 2.00 25.79 -14.91
C LEU A 340 2.82 25.73 -16.21
N LEU A 341 2.54 26.64 -17.16
CA LEU A 341 3.32 26.77 -18.38
C LEU A 341 4.77 27.19 -18.05
N GLN A 342 4.95 28.19 -17.19
CA GLN A 342 6.27 28.64 -16.73
C GLN A 342 7.06 27.53 -16.04
N LYS A 343 6.39 26.67 -15.25
CA LYS A 343 7.01 25.52 -14.57
C LYS A 343 7.24 24.30 -15.47
N GLY A 344 6.69 24.27 -16.67
CA GLY A 344 6.73 23.10 -17.55
C GLY A 344 5.82 21.94 -17.10
N TRP A 345 4.83 22.21 -16.24
CA TRP A 345 3.94 21.21 -15.66
C TRP A 345 2.55 21.13 -16.30
N LEU A 346 2.24 22.03 -17.22
CA LEU A 346 0.89 22.19 -17.79
C LEU A 346 0.31 20.89 -18.34
N HIS A 347 1.10 20.12 -19.11
CA HIS A 347 0.63 18.87 -19.74
C HIS A 347 0.52 17.68 -18.79
N LYS A 348 1.05 17.82 -17.57
CA LYS A 348 0.97 16.80 -16.51
C LYS A 348 -0.15 17.09 -15.50
N THR A 349 -0.66 18.33 -15.50
CA THR A 349 -1.64 18.77 -14.51
C THR A 349 -3.07 18.48 -14.98
N CYS A 350 -3.86 18.00 -14.04
CA CYS A 350 -5.27 17.69 -14.21
C CYS A 350 -6.08 18.42 -13.14
N ILE A 351 -7.28 18.86 -13.48
CA ILE A 351 -8.29 19.26 -12.52
C ILE A 351 -9.04 18.00 -12.08
N ALA A 352 -9.03 17.73 -10.79
CA ALA A 352 -9.60 16.51 -10.23
C ALA A 352 -10.93 16.76 -9.52
N LEU A 353 -11.88 15.86 -9.72
CA LEU A 353 -13.25 15.92 -9.20
C LEU A 353 -13.56 14.62 -8.45
N ASP A 354 -14.17 14.75 -7.27
CA ASP A 354 -14.46 13.65 -6.36
C ASP A 354 -15.97 13.41 -6.25
N GLU A 355 -16.48 12.38 -6.93
CA GLU A 355 -17.89 11.88 -6.88
C GLU A 355 -18.95 12.99 -7.05
N ARG A 356 -18.72 13.94 -7.96
CA ARG A 356 -19.64 15.06 -8.16
C ARG A 356 -20.72 14.75 -9.22
N PRO A 357 -21.92 15.34 -9.08
CA PRO A 357 -22.97 15.19 -10.09
C PRO A 357 -22.54 15.70 -11.47
N ASP A 358 -23.02 15.06 -12.53
CA ASP A 358 -22.68 15.36 -13.92
C ASP A 358 -22.79 16.85 -14.29
N HIS A 359 -23.84 17.54 -13.85
CA HIS A 359 -24.04 18.95 -14.18
C HIS A 359 -22.92 19.85 -13.59
N MET A 360 -22.42 19.52 -12.40
CA MET A 360 -21.28 20.23 -11.77
C MET A 360 -19.97 19.91 -12.49
N THR A 361 -19.76 18.64 -12.83
CA THR A 361 -18.61 18.20 -13.63
C THR A 361 -18.59 18.92 -14.98
N ARG A 362 -19.73 19.03 -15.69
CA ARG A 362 -19.83 19.78 -16.94
C ARG A 362 -19.54 21.26 -16.77
N ALA A 363 -20.00 21.87 -15.68
CA ALA A 363 -19.70 23.28 -15.38
C ALA A 363 -18.20 23.50 -15.17
N ALA A 364 -17.50 22.60 -14.46
CA ALA A 364 -16.05 22.65 -14.30
C ALA A 364 -15.33 22.46 -15.64
N MET A 365 -15.72 21.47 -16.44
CA MET A 365 -15.16 21.21 -17.77
C MET A 365 -15.32 22.41 -18.70
N ALA A 366 -16.47 23.06 -18.71
CA ALA A 366 -16.71 24.27 -19.52
C ALA A 366 -15.76 25.42 -19.15
N MET A 367 -15.49 25.62 -17.85
CA MET A 367 -14.54 26.62 -17.38
C MET A 367 -13.10 26.27 -17.79
N VAL A 368 -12.71 25.00 -17.63
CA VAL A 368 -11.38 24.53 -18.04
C VAL A 368 -11.19 24.70 -19.55
N HIS A 369 -12.15 24.28 -20.37
CA HIS A 369 -12.09 24.47 -21.82
C HIS A 369 -11.98 25.94 -22.23
N LYS A 370 -12.62 26.84 -21.50
CA LYS A 370 -12.62 28.27 -21.80
C LYS A 370 -11.30 28.97 -21.43
N TYR A 371 -10.71 28.65 -20.27
CA TYR A 371 -9.60 29.42 -19.69
C TYR A 371 -8.26 28.69 -19.65
N ALA A 372 -8.27 27.36 -19.67
CA ALA A 372 -7.09 26.50 -19.59
C ALA A 372 -7.29 25.18 -20.35
N PRO A 373 -7.52 25.23 -21.69
CA PRO A 373 -7.95 24.07 -22.49
C PRO A 373 -6.95 22.91 -22.54
N GLU A 374 -5.70 23.12 -22.15
CA GLU A 374 -4.69 22.08 -22.06
C GLU A 374 -4.81 21.22 -20.79
N LEU A 375 -5.50 21.72 -19.75
CA LEU A 375 -5.72 20.95 -18.53
C LEU A 375 -6.75 19.84 -18.78
N ARG A 376 -6.44 18.67 -18.26
CA ARG A 376 -7.29 17.50 -18.38
C ARG A 376 -8.16 17.32 -17.13
N ILE A 377 -9.21 16.53 -17.23
CA ILE A 377 -10.12 16.24 -16.11
C ILE A 377 -9.89 14.82 -15.60
N VAL A 378 -9.74 14.70 -14.30
CA VAL A 378 -9.75 13.44 -13.55
C VAL A 378 -11.04 13.37 -12.76
N SER A 379 -11.69 12.22 -12.72
CA SER A 379 -12.93 12.06 -11.95
C SER A 379 -13.09 10.67 -11.35
N ALA A 380 -13.20 10.61 -10.02
CA ALA A 380 -13.75 9.46 -9.34
C ALA A 380 -15.29 9.51 -9.44
N VAL A 381 -15.93 8.39 -9.75
CA VAL A 381 -17.38 8.34 -9.94
C VAL A 381 -17.97 7.06 -9.35
N ASN A 382 -19.11 7.18 -8.67
CA ASN A 382 -19.84 6.00 -8.21
C ASN A 382 -20.28 5.11 -9.38
N LYS A 383 -20.73 5.72 -10.48
CA LYS A 383 -21.16 5.01 -11.67
C LYS A 383 -20.77 5.79 -12.93
N PRO A 384 -20.26 5.11 -13.97
CA PRO A 384 -20.03 5.72 -15.28
C PRO A 384 -21.28 6.39 -15.85
N THR A 385 -21.10 7.54 -16.47
CA THR A 385 -22.16 8.37 -17.04
C THR A 385 -21.83 8.75 -18.49
N SER A 386 -22.61 9.65 -19.07
CA SER A 386 -22.33 10.23 -20.40
C SER A 386 -20.98 10.96 -20.47
N LEU A 387 -20.38 11.35 -19.32
CA LEU A 387 -19.05 12.00 -19.25
C LEU A 387 -17.88 11.03 -19.39
N THR A 388 -18.13 9.73 -19.35
CA THR A 388 -17.09 8.69 -19.41
C THR A 388 -16.15 8.86 -20.61
N ARG A 389 -16.67 9.29 -21.77
CA ARG A 389 -15.83 9.53 -22.95
C ARG A 389 -14.94 10.76 -22.84
N GLU A 390 -15.39 11.79 -22.11
CA GLU A 390 -14.75 13.10 -22.07
C GLU A 390 -13.64 13.19 -21.03
N VAL A 391 -13.84 12.56 -19.87
CA VAL A 391 -12.88 12.55 -18.74
C VAL A 391 -11.60 11.84 -19.15
N TYR A 392 -10.45 12.45 -18.83
CA TYR A 392 -9.12 11.89 -19.15
C TYR A 392 -8.81 10.67 -18.28
N ASP A 393 -8.86 10.83 -16.97
CA ASP A 393 -8.63 9.74 -16.01
C ASP A 393 -9.92 9.50 -15.24
N LEU A 394 -10.54 8.34 -15.51
CA LEU A 394 -11.82 7.95 -14.97
C LEU A 394 -11.65 6.80 -13.99
N SER A 395 -12.13 6.99 -12.76
CA SER A 395 -12.14 5.95 -11.72
C SER A 395 -13.58 5.64 -11.29
N PRO A 396 -14.27 4.66 -11.87
CA PRO A 396 -15.51 4.14 -11.29
C PRO A 396 -15.22 3.29 -10.05
N ILE A 397 -16.17 3.27 -9.10
CA ILE A 397 -16.10 2.31 -8.00
C ILE A 397 -16.11 0.88 -8.57
N ILE A 398 -15.34 -0.03 -8.00
CA ILE A 398 -15.13 -1.38 -8.53
C ILE A 398 -16.45 -2.12 -8.85
N THR A 399 -17.51 -1.90 -8.05
CA THR A 399 -18.82 -2.54 -8.26
C THR A 399 -19.53 -2.13 -9.55
N HIS A 400 -19.01 -1.13 -10.25
CA HIS A 400 -19.52 -0.64 -11.53
C HIS A 400 -18.44 -0.67 -12.63
N ALA A 401 -17.31 -1.32 -12.40
CA ALA A 401 -16.24 -1.42 -13.39
C ALA A 401 -16.71 -2.10 -14.69
N ASP A 402 -17.57 -3.12 -14.58
CA ASP A 402 -18.18 -3.86 -15.70
C ASP A 402 -19.23 -3.07 -16.48
N THR A 403 -19.62 -1.87 -16.00
CA THR A 403 -20.54 -0.99 -16.73
C THR A 403 -19.87 -0.09 -17.76
N VAL A 404 -18.52 -0.09 -17.80
CA VAL A 404 -17.75 0.55 -18.88
C VAL A 404 -17.60 -0.45 -20.02
N PRO A 405 -18.20 -0.23 -21.20
CA PRO A 405 -18.13 -1.18 -22.31
C PRO A 405 -16.68 -1.40 -22.79
N GLU A 406 -16.37 -2.61 -23.25
CA GLU A 406 -15.00 -2.99 -23.68
C GLU A 406 -14.52 -2.18 -24.90
N ASP A 407 -15.43 -1.87 -25.82
CA ASP A 407 -15.15 -1.00 -26.97
C ASP A 407 -14.80 0.42 -26.52
N LEU A 408 -15.46 0.93 -25.51
CA LEU A 408 -15.16 2.23 -24.93
C LEU A 408 -13.81 2.23 -24.19
N LEU A 409 -13.46 1.16 -23.46
CA LEU A 409 -12.14 1.02 -22.83
C LEU A 409 -11.04 1.05 -23.90
N THR A 410 -11.25 0.33 -25.02
CA THR A 410 -10.32 0.30 -26.16
C THR A 410 -10.17 1.68 -26.78
N GLU A 411 -11.28 2.39 -27.03
CA GLU A 411 -11.30 3.76 -27.57
C GLU A 411 -10.53 4.72 -26.64
N ARG A 412 -10.82 4.69 -25.33
CA ARG A 412 -10.16 5.53 -24.33
C ARG A 412 -8.64 5.28 -24.30
N LYS A 413 -8.24 4.02 -24.32
CA LYS A 413 -6.83 3.62 -24.35
C LYS A 413 -6.12 4.10 -25.61
N ALA A 414 -6.75 4.00 -26.78
CA ALA A 414 -6.23 4.52 -28.04
C ALA A 414 -6.05 6.05 -28.02
N GLN A 415 -6.88 6.77 -27.24
CA GLN A 415 -6.76 8.22 -27.01
C GLN A 415 -5.75 8.59 -25.90
N GLY A 416 -5.04 7.64 -25.31
CA GLY A 416 -4.14 7.86 -24.19
C GLY A 416 -4.83 8.22 -22.87
N LYS A 417 -6.15 8.00 -22.77
CA LYS A 417 -6.93 8.19 -21.55
C LYS A 417 -6.74 7.02 -20.60
N LYS A 418 -6.95 7.27 -19.29
CA LYS A 418 -6.84 6.28 -18.23
C LYS A 418 -8.23 5.85 -17.75
N THR A 419 -8.36 4.56 -17.45
CA THR A 419 -9.54 4.02 -16.78
C THR A 419 -9.08 3.13 -15.64
N THR A 420 -9.25 3.63 -14.42
CA THR A 420 -8.87 2.93 -13.19
C THR A 420 -10.12 2.43 -12.46
N ILE A 421 -9.96 1.88 -11.27
CA ILE A 421 -11.05 1.61 -10.33
C ILE A 421 -10.69 2.16 -8.97
N TYR A 422 -11.68 2.36 -8.10
CA TYR A 422 -11.42 2.65 -6.71
C TYR A 422 -12.28 1.81 -5.76
N VAL A 423 -11.81 1.73 -4.50
CA VAL A 423 -12.59 1.34 -3.33
C VAL A 423 -12.43 2.42 -2.26
N CYS A 424 -13.47 2.60 -1.45
CA CYS A 424 -13.48 3.50 -0.29
C CYS A 424 -14.14 2.79 0.89
N LEU A 425 -15.04 3.44 1.62
CA LEU A 425 -15.89 2.77 2.62
C LEU A 425 -16.80 1.66 2.00
N HIS A 426 -16.94 1.64 0.69
CA HIS A 426 -17.65 0.64 -0.12
C HIS A 426 -16.80 0.20 -1.33
N PRO A 427 -16.98 -1.04 -1.83
CA PRO A 427 -17.70 -2.15 -1.19
C PRO A 427 -16.98 -2.63 0.08
N GLN A 428 -17.65 -3.43 0.89
CA GLN A 428 -16.99 -4.07 2.05
C GLN A 428 -15.94 -5.11 1.61
N LYS A 429 -16.10 -5.68 0.41
CA LYS A 429 -15.20 -6.66 -0.23
C LYS A 429 -15.22 -6.48 -1.75
N PRO A 430 -14.06 -6.58 -2.41
CA PRO A 430 -12.71 -6.55 -1.83
C PRO A 430 -12.37 -5.15 -1.33
N ASN A 431 -11.55 -5.06 -0.30
CA ASN A 431 -11.10 -3.77 0.22
C ASN A 431 -9.71 -3.88 0.88
N THR A 432 -9.18 -2.74 1.34
CA THR A 432 -7.91 -2.65 2.04
C THR A 432 -8.08 -2.16 3.48
N PHE A 433 -9.17 -2.54 4.16
CA PHE A 433 -9.38 -2.24 5.57
C PHE A 433 -8.39 -2.98 6.46
N THR A 434 -8.14 -2.47 7.66
CA THR A 434 -7.25 -3.12 8.62
C THR A 434 -7.68 -4.57 8.92
N PHE A 435 -8.99 -4.83 8.89
CA PHE A 435 -9.58 -6.15 9.13
C PHE A 435 -9.85 -6.97 7.85
N SER A 436 -9.64 -6.41 6.65
CA SER A 436 -9.79 -7.15 5.39
C SER A 436 -8.82 -8.33 5.31
N PRO A 437 -9.23 -9.50 4.80
CA PRO A 437 -8.30 -10.55 4.42
C PRO A 437 -7.16 -10.01 3.53
N PRO A 438 -5.90 -10.40 3.76
CA PRO A 438 -4.78 -9.87 2.99
C PRO A 438 -4.90 -10.01 1.48
N ALA A 439 -5.48 -11.13 1.02
CA ALA A 439 -5.72 -11.41 -0.39
C ALA A 439 -6.59 -10.37 -1.11
N GLU A 440 -7.47 -9.68 -0.40
CA GLU A 440 -8.35 -8.68 -1.03
C GLU A 440 -7.56 -7.53 -1.65
N ALA A 441 -6.48 -7.10 -0.98
CA ALA A 441 -5.63 -6.03 -1.49
C ALA A 441 -4.87 -6.45 -2.76
N GLU A 442 -4.35 -7.67 -2.81
CA GLU A 442 -3.68 -8.24 -3.97
C GLU A 442 -4.65 -8.49 -5.14
N TRP A 443 -5.84 -9.00 -4.82
CA TRP A 443 -6.92 -9.24 -5.76
C TRP A 443 -7.30 -7.99 -6.57
N LEU A 444 -7.23 -6.79 -5.97
CA LEU A 444 -7.51 -5.52 -6.65
C LEU A 444 -6.56 -5.27 -7.82
N GLY A 445 -5.26 -5.50 -7.66
CA GLY A 445 -4.27 -5.35 -8.74
C GLY A 445 -4.50 -6.35 -9.87
N LEU A 446 -4.77 -7.61 -9.53
CA LEU A 446 -5.09 -8.67 -10.48
C LEU A 446 -6.41 -8.42 -11.23
N PHE A 447 -7.43 -7.87 -10.54
CA PHE A 447 -8.69 -7.46 -11.19
C PHE A 447 -8.45 -6.39 -12.26
N VAL A 448 -7.62 -5.40 -11.98
CA VAL A 448 -7.23 -4.36 -12.95
C VAL A 448 -6.62 -5.00 -14.19
N ALA A 449 -5.63 -5.88 -14.02
CA ALA A 449 -4.96 -6.55 -15.14
C ALA A 449 -5.89 -7.45 -15.95
N ALA A 450 -6.76 -8.22 -15.27
CA ALA A 450 -7.70 -9.15 -15.91
C ALA A 450 -8.73 -8.44 -16.79
N ASN A 451 -9.17 -7.25 -16.38
CA ASN A 451 -10.21 -6.49 -17.06
C ASN A 451 -9.68 -5.41 -18.02
N GLY A 452 -8.37 -5.38 -18.27
CA GLY A 452 -7.76 -4.43 -19.21
C GLY A 452 -7.84 -2.97 -18.75
N LEU A 453 -8.00 -2.74 -17.44
CA LEU A 453 -7.98 -1.42 -16.83
C LEU A 453 -6.55 -0.91 -16.65
N ASP A 454 -6.39 0.38 -16.38
CA ASP A 454 -5.07 1.00 -16.30
C ASP A 454 -4.50 1.03 -14.87
N GLY A 455 -5.35 0.98 -13.82
CA GLY A 455 -4.83 1.11 -12.46
C GLY A 455 -5.87 1.16 -11.36
N PHE A 456 -5.43 1.66 -10.21
CA PHE A 456 -6.20 1.68 -8.97
C PHE A 456 -6.05 3.00 -8.24
N LEU A 457 -7.18 3.56 -7.79
CA LEU A 457 -7.24 4.75 -6.96
C LEU A 457 -7.73 4.41 -5.55
N ARG A 458 -7.15 5.06 -4.53
CA ARG A 458 -7.67 5.10 -3.18
C ARG A 458 -7.46 6.47 -2.55
N TRP A 459 -8.51 7.00 -1.90
CA TRP A 459 -8.58 8.38 -1.42
C TRP A 459 -7.62 8.72 -0.27
N ALA A 460 -7.01 7.68 0.37
CA ALA A 460 -6.18 7.94 1.54
C ALA A 460 -5.01 6.96 1.68
N TYR A 461 -3.80 7.47 1.42
CA TYR A 461 -2.54 6.77 1.68
C TYR A 461 -2.13 6.85 3.14
N ASN A 462 -2.17 8.05 3.73
CA ASN A 462 -1.64 8.34 5.05
C ASN A 462 -2.43 9.44 5.81
N SER A 463 -3.76 9.47 5.69
CA SER A 463 -4.63 10.35 6.49
C SER A 463 -4.80 9.77 7.89
N TRP A 464 -3.79 9.93 8.74
CA TRP A 464 -3.76 9.33 10.06
C TRP A 464 -4.75 9.99 11.01
N ASN A 465 -5.42 9.18 11.82
CA ASN A 465 -6.15 9.63 12.99
C ASN A 465 -5.17 10.09 14.11
N GLU A 466 -5.67 10.37 15.30
CA GLU A 466 -4.85 10.85 16.43
C GLU A 466 -3.78 9.82 16.85
N ASN A 467 -4.12 8.53 16.92
CA ASN A 467 -3.27 7.47 17.46
C ASN A 467 -3.21 6.23 16.52
N PRO A 468 -2.72 6.35 15.28
CA PRO A 468 -2.84 5.32 14.26
C PRO A 468 -2.09 4.03 14.58
N LEU A 469 -1.06 4.09 15.45
CA LEU A 469 -0.34 2.88 15.90
C LEU A 469 -1.13 2.06 16.93
N GLN A 470 -2.12 2.66 17.58
CA GLN A 470 -2.93 2.00 18.60
C GLN A 470 -4.31 1.59 18.07
N CYS A 471 -4.90 2.41 17.18
CA CYS A 471 -6.23 2.19 16.65
C CYS A 471 -6.36 2.78 15.25
N THR A 472 -7.04 2.07 14.37
CA THR A 472 -7.27 2.50 12.98
C THR A 472 -8.70 3.01 12.73
N ASP A 473 -9.52 3.11 13.78
CA ASP A 473 -10.86 3.67 13.70
C ASP A 473 -10.83 5.19 13.53
N PHE A 474 -11.69 5.72 12.67
CA PHE A 474 -11.85 7.16 12.52
C PHE A 474 -13.29 7.52 12.12
N GLY A 475 -14.02 8.16 13.05
CA GLY A 475 -15.38 8.62 12.81
C GLY A 475 -16.31 7.50 12.32
N LYS A 476 -16.97 7.73 11.18
CA LYS A 476 -17.86 6.78 10.51
C LYS A 476 -17.15 5.84 9.52
N TRP A 477 -15.87 6.05 9.28
CA TRP A 477 -15.10 5.30 8.30
C TRP A 477 -14.72 3.92 8.85
N PRO A 478 -14.76 2.86 8.04
CA PRO A 478 -14.26 1.55 8.47
C PRO A 478 -12.79 1.62 8.90
N SER A 479 -12.41 0.82 9.89
CA SER A 479 -11.05 0.80 10.41
C SER A 479 -10.02 0.59 9.30
N GLY A 480 -9.09 1.55 9.15
CA GLY A 480 -8.07 1.52 8.11
C GLY A 480 -8.50 2.04 6.74
N ASP A 481 -9.71 2.59 6.60
CA ASP A 481 -10.13 3.26 5.37
C ASP A 481 -9.28 4.51 5.09
N CYS A 482 -8.86 5.21 6.14
CA CYS A 482 -8.17 6.49 6.04
C CYS A 482 -6.66 6.39 5.81
N PHE A 483 -6.04 5.23 5.91
CA PHE A 483 -4.61 5.08 5.64
C PHE A 483 -4.18 3.62 5.40
N LEU A 484 -3.14 3.46 4.60
CA LEU A 484 -2.51 2.17 4.27
C LEU A 484 -1.17 1.99 4.98
N VAL A 485 -0.50 3.06 5.37
CA VAL A 485 0.82 3.05 6.00
C VAL A 485 0.78 3.79 7.33
N TYR A 486 1.74 3.48 8.19
CA TYR A 486 1.77 3.97 9.57
C TYR A 486 2.92 4.95 9.82
N PRO A 487 2.80 5.80 10.86
CA PRO A 487 3.88 6.69 11.26
C PRO A 487 5.19 5.95 11.55
N GLY A 488 6.33 6.64 11.30
CA GLY A 488 7.66 6.05 11.41
C GLY A 488 8.05 5.22 10.20
N ALA A 489 7.47 5.54 9.03
CA ALA A 489 7.68 4.85 7.76
C ALA A 489 7.45 3.34 7.86
N ARG A 490 6.39 2.95 8.56
CA ARG A 490 6.00 1.55 8.69
C ARG A 490 4.96 1.20 7.65
N SER A 491 5.17 0.09 6.97
CA SER A 491 4.20 -0.48 6.03
C SER A 491 3.05 -1.17 6.76
N SER A 492 2.15 -1.76 6.01
CA SER A 492 1.11 -2.66 6.52
C SER A 492 1.02 -3.92 5.67
N ILE A 493 0.46 -4.99 6.24
CA ILE A 493 0.19 -6.22 5.45
C ILE A 493 -0.65 -5.89 4.22
N ARG A 494 -1.67 -5.04 4.35
CA ARG A 494 -2.55 -4.63 3.25
C ARG A 494 -1.82 -3.85 2.16
N PHE A 495 -0.88 -2.97 2.52
CA PHE A 495 -0.10 -2.22 1.55
C PHE A 495 0.91 -3.11 0.82
N GLU A 496 1.60 -4.02 1.53
CA GLU A 496 2.48 -4.99 0.90
C GLU A 496 1.70 -5.90 -0.07
N ARG A 497 0.51 -6.39 0.32
CA ARG A 497 -0.33 -7.20 -0.56
C ARG A 497 -0.89 -6.41 -1.76
N LEU A 498 -1.22 -5.13 -1.59
CA LEU A 498 -1.58 -4.28 -2.73
C LEU A 498 -0.41 -4.15 -3.72
N ARG A 499 0.81 -4.00 -3.20
CA ARG A 499 2.02 -3.98 -4.01
C ARG A 499 2.23 -5.29 -4.76
N ASP A 500 2.08 -6.43 -4.10
CA ASP A 500 2.16 -7.75 -4.75
C ASP A 500 1.19 -7.84 -5.94
N GLY A 501 -0.06 -7.37 -5.77
CA GLY A 501 -1.05 -7.36 -6.87
C GLY A 501 -0.68 -6.41 -8.02
N ILE A 502 0.01 -5.31 -7.74
CA ILE A 502 0.53 -4.39 -8.77
C ILE A 502 1.70 -5.03 -9.51
N GLU A 503 2.62 -5.68 -8.81
CA GLU A 503 3.74 -6.42 -9.40
C GLU A 503 3.23 -7.56 -10.30
N ASP A 504 2.20 -8.29 -9.88
CA ASP A 504 1.55 -9.32 -10.70
C ASP A 504 0.86 -8.73 -11.94
N ALA A 505 0.21 -7.57 -11.81
CA ALA A 505 -0.39 -6.87 -12.95
C ALA A 505 0.69 -6.45 -13.97
N GLU A 506 1.85 -5.99 -13.52
CA GLU A 506 2.98 -5.65 -14.38
C GLU A 506 3.59 -6.90 -15.04
N LYS A 507 3.70 -8.03 -14.33
CA LYS A 507 4.12 -9.30 -14.92
C LYS A 507 3.18 -9.74 -16.05
N ILE A 508 1.86 -9.67 -15.83
CA ILE A 508 0.84 -9.98 -16.85
C ILE A 508 1.01 -9.06 -18.08
N ARG A 509 1.24 -7.76 -17.86
CA ARG A 509 1.49 -6.81 -18.97
C ARG A 509 2.72 -7.20 -19.78
N ILE A 510 3.84 -7.48 -19.12
CA ILE A 510 5.11 -7.86 -19.75
C ILE A 510 4.96 -9.19 -20.51
N LEU A 511 4.25 -10.18 -19.96
CA LEU A 511 3.97 -11.44 -20.64
C LEU A 511 3.15 -11.23 -21.91
N ARG A 512 2.15 -10.33 -21.90
CA ARG A 512 1.38 -9.94 -23.08
C ARG A 512 2.26 -9.32 -24.15
N GLU A 513 3.12 -8.39 -23.79
CA GLU A 513 4.07 -7.74 -24.71
C GLU A 513 5.07 -8.74 -25.29
N ARG A 514 5.60 -9.65 -24.46
CA ARG A 514 6.50 -10.70 -24.89
C ARG A 514 5.84 -11.66 -25.88
N ALA A 515 4.60 -12.07 -25.63
CA ALA A 515 3.86 -12.95 -26.55
C ALA A 515 3.66 -12.29 -27.93
N VAL A 516 3.36 -10.99 -27.94
CA VAL A 516 3.27 -10.21 -29.19
C VAL A 516 4.63 -10.14 -29.90
N ALA A 517 5.70 -9.90 -29.16
CA ALA A 517 7.06 -9.83 -29.73
C ALA A 517 7.55 -11.16 -30.28
N LEU A 518 7.22 -12.29 -29.64
CA LEU A 518 7.53 -13.63 -30.14
C LEU A 518 6.74 -13.96 -31.42
N GLY A 519 5.47 -13.57 -31.50
CA GLY A 519 4.61 -13.73 -32.67
C GLY A 519 4.27 -15.18 -33.07
N THR A 520 4.68 -16.18 -32.26
CA THR A 520 4.46 -17.60 -32.56
C THR A 520 3.05 -18.06 -32.15
N PRO A 521 2.50 -19.12 -32.77
CA PRO A 521 1.23 -19.71 -32.37
C PRO A 521 1.22 -20.16 -30.90
N GLU A 522 2.35 -20.74 -30.43
CA GLU A 522 2.52 -21.23 -29.06
C GLU A 522 2.47 -20.08 -28.05
N ALA A 523 3.16 -18.96 -28.32
CA ALA A 523 3.15 -17.77 -27.49
C ALA A 523 1.74 -17.16 -27.43
N ARG A 524 1.03 -17.13 -28.56
CA ARG A 524 -0.36 -16.67 -28.62
C ARG A 524 -1.28 -17.57 -27.79
N ALA A 525 -1.19 -18.87 -27.94
CA ALA A 525 -2.00 -19.82 -27.18
C ALA A 525 -1.77 -19.70 -25.68
N ALA A 526 -0.51 -19.53 -25.24
CA ALA A 526 -0.17 -19.33 -23.82
C ALA A 526 -0.82 -18.07 -23.24
N ILE A 527 -0.75 -16.94 -23.96
CA ILE A 527 -1.31 -15.68 -23.47
C ILE A 527 -2.84 -15.64 -23.55
N ASP A 528 -3.43 -16.29 -24.56
CA ASP A 528 -4.88 -16.42 -24.68
C ASP A 528 -5.46 -17.25 -23.53
N LYS A 529 -4.80 -18.36 -23.13
CA LYS A 529 -5.15 -19.16 -21.96
C LYS A 529 -5.09 -18.29 -20.70
N LEU A 530 -3.99 -17.58 -20.45
CA LEU A 530 -3.84 -16.69 -19.30
C LEU A 530 -4.98 -15.68 -19.23
N ASN A 531 -5.23 -14.97 -20.32
CA ASN A 531 -6.26 -13.93 -20.38
C ASN A 531 -7.68 -14.50 -20.14
N ALA A 532 -7.99 -15.65 -20.72
CA ALA A 532 -9.30 -16.28 -20.56
C ALA A 532 -9.56 -16.71 -19.11
N GLU A 533 -8.57 -17.35 -18.47
CA GLU A 533 -8.70 -17.78 -17.07
C GLU A 533 -8.75 -16.61 -16.12
N LEU A 534 -7.92 -15.57 -16.29
CA LEU A 534 -7.97 -14.36 -15.46
C LEU A 534 -9.34 -13.65 -15.57
N ARG A 535 -9.88 -13.50 -16.77
CA ARG A 535 -11.21 -12.90 -16.98
C ARG A 535 -12.33 -13.71 -16.33
N ALA A 536 -12.22 -15.02 -16.28
CA ALA A 536 -13.20 -15.89 -15.62
C ALA A 536 -13.16 -15.77 -14.09
N ILE A 537 -11.96 -15.54 -13.53
CA ILE A 537 -11.74 -15.41 -12.09
C ILE A 537 -12.10 -13.99 -11.60
N PHE A 538 -11.55 -12.96 -12.23
CA PHE A 538 -11.63 -11.59 -11.72
C PHE A 538 -12.83 -10.83 -12.30
N THR A 539 -14.02 -11.12 -11.78
CA THR A 539 -15.28 -10.47 -12.18
C THR A 539 -15.87 -9.64 -11.05
N VAL A 540 -16.70 -8.62 -11.37
CA VAL A 540 -17.44 -7.84 -10.38
C VAL A 540 -18.38 -8.73 -9.55
N ALA A 541 -18.96 -9.77 -10.13
CA ALA A 541 -19.78 -10.72 -9.38
C ALA A 541 -18.97 -11.49 -8.34
N ARG A 542 -17.77 -11.99 -8.72
CA ARG A 542 -16.91 -12.77 -7.85
C ARG A 542 -16.22 -11.94 -6.77
N SER A 543 -16.03 -10.63 -7.01
CA SER A 543 -15.47 -9.69 -6.03
C SER A 543 -16.24 -9.66 -4.70
N LYS A 544 -17.55 -9.91 -4.75
CA LYS A 544 -18.44 -9.91 -3.57
C LYS A 544 -18.32 -11.18 -2.71
N GLY A 545 -17.59 -12.19 -3.18
CA GLY A 545 -17.41 -13.48 -2.54
C GLY A 545 -16.35 -13.51 -1.44
N ASN A 546 -15.90 -14.71 -1.11
CA ASN A 546 -14.87 -14.97 -0.10
C ASN A 546 -13.68 -15.77 -0.68
N SER A 547 -13.63 -15.96 -2.01
CA SER A 547 -12.62 -16.79 -2.68
C SER A 547 -11.35 -16.03 -3.07
N HIS A 548 -11.16 -14.79 -2.59
CA HIS A 548 -10.04 -13.93 -3.00
C HIS A 548 -8.67 -14.60 -2.83
N GLY A 549 -8.47 -15.38 -1.77
CA GLY A 549 -7.22 -16.12 -1.54
C GLY A 549 -6.99 -17.22 -2.58
N GLU A 550 -8.02 -17.98 -2.92
CA GLU A 550 -7.96 -19.03 -3.95
C GLU A 550 -7.75 -18.40 -5.35
N ASP A 551 -8.43 -17.30 -5.61
CA ASP A 551 -8.33 -16.55 -6.87
C ASP A 551 -6.90 -16.04 -7.11
N VAL A 552 -6.30 -15.44 -6.07
CA VAL A 552 -4.92 -14.95 -6.08
C VAL A 552 -3.94 -16.10 -6.29
N ALA A 553 -4.08 -17.20 -5.53
CA ALA A 553 -3.22 -18.36 -5.67
C ALA A 553 -3.27 -18.93 -7.11
N ARG A 554 -4.46 -19.05 -7.68
CA ARG A 554 -4.63 -19.52 -9.06
C ARG A 554 -4.01 -18.55 -10.08
N ALA A 555 -4.15 -17.25 -9.89
CA ALA A 555 -3.54 -16.25 -10.78
C ALA A 555 -2.01 -16.35 -10.76
N ARG A 556 -1.40 -16.50 -9.59
CA ARG A 556 0.06 -16.67 -9.45
C ARG A 556 0.56 -17.94 -10.16
N GLU A 557 -0.18 -19.05 -10.05
CA GLU A 557 0.13 -20.27 -10.82
C GLU A 557 0.10 -20.01 -12.32
N LEU A 558 -0.95 -19.35 -12.82
CA LEU A 558 -1.09 -19.02 -14.25
C LEU A 558 0.01 -18.11 -14.76
N ILE A 559 0.39 -17.10 -13.97
CA ILE A 559 1.51 -16.21 -14.29
C ILE A 559 2.80 -17.00 -14.39
N SER A 560 3.07 -17.90 -13.44
CA SER A 560 4.26 -18.74 -13.43
C SER A 560 4.29 -19.72 -14.60
N GLU A 561 3.20 -20.44 -14.86
CA GLU A 561 3.07 -21.34 -16.04
C GLU A 561 3.33 -20.59 -17.35
N THR A 562 2.75 -19.39 -17.48
CA THR A 562 2.91 -18.56 -18.69
C THR A 562 4.33 -18.03 -18.82
N THR A 563 4.97 -17.64 -17.69
CA THR A 563 6.37 -17.24 -17.64
C THR A 563 7.27 -18.37 -18.17
N GLU A 564 7.13 -19.58 -17.61
CA GLU A 564 7.91 -20.72 -18.06
C GLU A 564 7.74 -21.00 -19.56
N ASN A 565 6.50 -20.95 -20.06
CA ASN A 565 6.21 -21.21 -21.46
C ASN A 565 6.84 -20.14 -22.37
N LEU A 566 6.64 -18.86 -22.09
CA LEU A 566 7.11 -17.77 -22.94
C LEU A 566 8.62 -17.54 -22.88
N PHE A 567 9.29 -17.90 -21.79
CA PHE A 567 10.74 -17.75 -21.67
C PHE A 567 11.54 -18.98 -22.14
N ARG A 568 10.87 -20.10 -22.48
CA ARG A 568 11.47 -21.22 -23.17
C ARG A 568 11.45 -21.07 -24.70
N LEU A 569 10.53 -20.25 -25.25
CA LEU A 569 10.45 -19.90 -26.66
C LEU A 569 11.49 -18.83 -27.03
#